data_32bdcec9f252e6fd437b11b6e8f1c9e3
#
_entry.id   32bdcec9f252e6fd437b11b6e8f1c9e3
#
_cell.length_a   1.000
_cell.length_b   1.000
_cell.length_c   1.000
_cell.angle_alpha   90.00
_cell.angle_beta   90.00
_cell.angle_gamma   90.00
#
_symmetry.space_group_name_H-M   'P 1'
#
loop_
_entity.id
_entity.type
_entity.pdbx_description
1 polymer ?
#
loop_
_entity_poly.entity_id
_entity_poly.type
_entity_poly.pdbx_seq_one_letter_code
_entity_poly.pdbx_strand_id
1 'polypeptide(L)'
;MTYLDRAIKDGYAIITGPENKQKIIYVTSDNHTENYNDPEEKVRAEFWAELIYEYDYPAHRIKVEVTIPDRVPTDRADIVIFSDDECKKPYAVVECKRDGVTDAEFLQAIEQGVGNATWVKLRASYVVIIAGATRRVLDFSDDSTGILERENNIIADLPKAYGKPQAFRFYRGGEYTDVDGKKKKAPDIQPVAREDLITAIKKCHNTLWGGGRLSPPTAFGELCKLIFAPPQYFICY
;
A
#
# COMPACT_ATOMS: atom_id res chain seq x y z
N MET A 1 1.71 8.27 -19.79
CA MET A 1 2.62 9.02 -18.90
C MET A 1 2.39 8.45 -17.53
N THR A 2 3.38 7.77 -16.96
CA THR A 2 3.29 7.20 -15.61
C THR A 2 3.42 8.29 -14.55
N TYR A 3 3.17 7.97 -13.27
CA TYR A 3 3.44 8.89 -12.17
C TYR A 3 4.94 9.22 -12.08
N LEU A 4 5.81 8.25 -12.34
CA LEU A 4 7.26 8.47 -12.35
C LEU A 4 7.68 9.42 -13.48
N ASP A 5 7.13 9.29 -14.70
CA ASP A 5 7.39 10.23 -15.79
C ASP A 5 7.03 11.68 -15.38
N ARG A 6 5.91 11.81 -14.66
CA ARG A 6 5.49 13.11 -14.13
C ARG A 6 6.45 13.65 -13.08
N ALA A 7 6.89 12.80 -12.14
CA ALA A 7 7.84 13.17 -11.10
C ALA A 7 9.20 13.61 -11.69
N ILE A 8 9.65 12.95 -12.75
CA ILE A 8 10.87 13.35 -13.49
C ILE A 8 10.66 14.71 -14.16
N LYS A 9 9.53 14.91 -14.84
CA LYS A 9 9.21 16.17 -15.49
C LYS A 9 9.13 17.34 -14.50
N ASP A 10 8.57 17.10 -13.31
CA ASP A 10 8.41 18.10 -12.26
C ASP A 10 9.72 18.31 -11.44
N GLY A 11 10.80 17.55 -11.76
CA GLY A 11 12.12 17.70 -11.14
C GLY A 11 12.25 17.02 -9.77
N TYR A 12 11.33 16.15 -9.39
CA TYR A 12 11.38 15.41 -8.12
C TYR A 12 12.30 14.20 -8.18
N ALA A 13 12.51 13.64 -9.38
CA ALA A 13 13.47 12.56 -9.62
C ALA A 13 14.22 12.79 -10.93
N ILE A 14 15.39 12.17 -11.06
CA ILE A 14 16.22 12.19 -12.26
C ILE A 14 16.68 10.78 -12.56
N ILE A 15 16.50 10.31 -13.79
CA ILE A 15 17.12 9.07 -14.27
C ILE A 15 18.33 9.44 -15.13
N THR A 16 19.48 8.85 -14.83
CA THR A 16 20.76 9.15 -15.49
C THR A 16 21.54 7.87 -15.79
N GLY A 17 22.50 7.97 -16.71
CA GLY A 17 23.34 6.85 -17.13
C GLY A 17 22.84 6.11 -18.37
N PRO A 18 23.67 5.23 -18.94
CA PRO A 18 23.29 4.42 -20.09
C PRO A 18 22.25 3.38 -19.70
N GLU A 19 21.45 2.90 -20.66
CA GLU A 19 20.29 2.02 -20.44
C GLU A 19 20.58 0.79 -19.56
N ASN A 20 21.77 0.20 -19.68
CA ASN A 20 22.19 -0.96 -18.89
C ASN A 20 22.81 -0.61 -17.52
N LYS A 21 22.94 0.67 -17.17
CA LYS A 21 23.51 1.16 -15.91
C LYS A 21 22.80 2.43 -15.43
N GLN A 22 21.48 2.46 -15.59
CA GLN A 22 20.69 3.60 -15.13
C GLN A 22 20.68 3.71 -13.61
N LYS A 23 20.72 4.96 -13.15
CA LYS A 23 20.50 5.31 -11.75
C LYS A 23 19.32 6.25 -11.67
N ILE A 24 18.54 6.12 -10.60
CA ILE A 24 17.54 7.08 -10.21
C ILE A 24 18.08 7.92 -9.05
N ILE A 25 17.83 9.22 -9.11
CA ILE A 25 18.15 10.18 -8.03
C ILE A 25 16.83 10.75 -7.55
N TYR A 26 16.50 10.51 -6.29
CA TYR A 26 15.33 11.09 -5.62
C TYR A 26 15.69 12.46 -5.06
N VAL A 27 15.44 13.52 -5.82
CA VAL A 27 15.85 14.89 -5.48
C VAL A 27 15.24 15.34 -4.15
N THR A 28 13.96 15.04 -3.93
CA THR A 28 13.23 15.44 -2.70
C THR A 28 13.55 14.55 -1.50
N SER A 29 14.29 13.43 -1.70
CA SER A 29 14.81 12.56 -0.66
C SER A 29 16.33 12.72 -0.54
N ASP A 30 16.79 13.94 -0.33
CA ASP A 30 18.19 14.30 -0.08
C ASP A 30 19.15 13.87 -1.20
N ASN A 31 18.67 13.84 -2.46
CA ASN A 31 19.37 13.32 -3.65
C ASN A 31 19.83 11.86 -3.48
N HIS A 32 19.04 11.06 -2.75
CA HIS A 32 19.33 9.65 -2.62
C HIS A 32 19.39 8.99 -4.00
N THR A 33 20.37 8.11 -4.20
CA THR A 33 20.67 7.53 -5.52
C THR A 33 20.69 6.02 -5.46
N GLU A 34 19.91 5.37 -6.33
CA GLU A 34 19.78 3.91 -6.43
C GLU A 34 19.99 3.38 -7.85
N ASN A 35 20.16 2.08 -7.97
CA ASN A 35 20.29 1.37 -9.23
C ASN A 35 18.92 1.15 -9.87
N TYR A 36 18.53 1.99 -10.84
CA TYR A 36 17.24 1.90 -11.52
C TYR A 36 17.05 0.64 -12.40
N ASN A 37 18.12 -0.11 -12.67
CA ASN A 37 18.00 -1.39 -13.38
C ASN A 37 17.54 -2.53 -12.46
N ASP A 38 17.54 -2.33 -11.14
CA ASP A 38 16.98 -3.29 -10.19
C ASP A 38 15.44 -3.36 -10.35
N PRO A 39 14.86 -4.56 -10.52
CA PRO A 39 13.41 -4.71 -10.61
C PRO A 39 12.66 -4.22 -9.38
N GLU A 40 13.22 -4.35 -8.20
CA GLU A 40 12.62 -3.86 -6.96
C GLU A 40 12.63 -2.33 -6.91
N GLU A 41 13.73 -1.71 -7.36
CA GLU A 41 13.83 -0.27 -7.46
C GLU A 41 12.82 0.34 -8.44
N LYS A 42 12.49 -0.36 -9.53
CA LYS A 42 11.44 0.09 -10.45
C LYS A 42 10.07 0.14 -9.77
N VAL A 43 9.74 -0.87 -8.96
CA VAL A 43 8.50 -0.89 -8.17
C VAL A 43 8.51 0.24 -7.15
N ARG A 44 9.63 0.43 -6.44
CA ARG A 44 9.81 1.52 -5.48
C ARG A 44 9.60 2.89 -6.10
N ALA A 45 10.23 3.15 -7.24
CA ALA A 45 10.17 4.44 -7.92
C ALA A 45 8.76 4.78 -8.40
N GLU A 46 8.05 3.84 -9.01
CA GLU A 46 6.66 4.03 -9.45
C GLU A 46 5.75 4.28 -8.27
N PHE A 47 5.86 3.49 -7.19
CA PHE A 47 5.03 3.69 -6.01
C PHE A 47 5.35 4.97 -5.26
N TRP A 48 6.64 5.34 -5.15
CA TRP A 48 7.06 6.63 -4.60
C TRP A 48 6.41 7.80 -5.34
N ALA A 49 6.37 7.75 -6.67
CA ALA A 49 5.71 8.79 -7.47
C ALA A 49 4.18 8.72 -7.31
N GLU A 50 3.58 7.54 -7.21
CA GLU A 50 2.14 7.37 -6.92
C GLU A 50 1.76 8.01 -5.58
N LEU A 51 2.60 7.88 -4.55
CA LEU A 51 2.38 8.53 -3.25
C LEU A 51 2.27 10.06 -3.36
N ILE A 52 2.99 10.67 -4.27
CA ILE A 52 2.96 12.11 -4.50
C ILE A 52 1.68 12.53 -5.24
N TYR A 53 1.33 11.84 -6.34
CA TYR A 53 0.32 12.32 -7.27
C TYR A 53 -1.06 11.72 -7.09
N GLU A 54 -1.16 10.50 -6.57
CA GLU A 54 -2.44 9.84 -6.32
C GLU A 54 -2.86 9.99 -4.86
N TYR A 55 -1.88 9.93 -3.91
CA TYR A 55 -2.16 10.02 -2.48
C TYR A 55 -1.99 11.43 -1.90
N ASP A 56 -1.52 12.39 -2.69
CA ASP A 56 -1.35 13.79 -2.29
C ASP A 56 -0.39 13.99 -1.09
N TYR A 57 0.61 13.11 -0.94
CA TYR A 57 1.65 13.33 0.06
C TYR A 57 2.71 14.29 -0.46
N PRO A 58 3.13 15.30 0.32
CA PRO A 58 4.20 16.22 -0.08
C PRO A 58 5.51 15.47 -0.36
N ALA A 59 6.09 15.65 -1.54
CA ALA A 59 7.27 14.92 -2.00
C ALA A 59 8.46 15.02 -1.01
N HIS A 60 8.64 16.16 -0.34
CA HIS A 60 9.72 16.34 0.64
C HIS A 60 9.52 15.55 1.94
N ARG A 61 8.30 15.07 2.22
CA ARG A 61 7.96 14.22 3.37
C ARG A 61 8.06 12.73 3.07
N ILE A 62 8.43 12.37 1.85
CA ILE A 62 8.61 10.97 1.44
C ILE A 62 10.12 10.71 1.29
N LYS A 63 10.68 9.91 2.17
CA LYS A 63 12.09 9.56 2.16
C LYS A 63 12.28 8.10 1.75
N VAL A 64 13.33 7.82 0.97
CA VAL A 64 13.70 6.47 0.53
C VAL A 64 14.91 5.97 1.28
N GLU A 65 15.03 4.65 1.45
CA GLU A 65 16.16 3.97 2.12
C GLU A 65 16.45 4.53 3.53
N VAL A 66 15.40 4.71 4.33
CA VAL A 66 15.52 5.29 5.67
C VAL A 66 16.10 4.27 6.63
N THR A 67 17.27 4.56 7.18
CA THR A 67 17.89 3.72 8.21
C THR A 67 17.04 3.71 9.49
N ILE A 68 16.74 2.51 9.99
CA ILE A 68 15.98 2.34 11.23
C ILE A 68 16.90 2.67 12.42
N PRO A 69 16.56 3.68 13.23
CA PRO A 69 17.43 4.11 14.34
C PRO A 69 17.64 2.99 15.37
N ASP A 70 18.89 2.83 15.82
CA ASP A 70 19.28 1.91 16.91
C ASP A 70 18.92 0.43 16.68
N ARG A 71 18.66 0.01 15.45
CA ARG A 71 18.40 -1.38 15.11
C ARG A 71 19.71 -2.13 14.85
N VAL A 72 19.84 -3.32 15.45
CA VAL A 72 21.02 -4.17 15.27
C VAL A 72 20.56 -5.58 14.87
N PRO A 73 21.00 -6.11 13.72
CA PRO A 73 21.83 -5.44 12.69
C PRO A 73 21.09 -4.25 12.07
N THR A 74 21.86 -3.33 11.49
CA THR A 74 21.30 -2.15 10.81
C THR A 74 20.32 -2.59 9.73
N ASP A 75 19.13 -2.02 9.77
CA ASP A 75 18.05 -2.26 8.81
C ASP A 75 17.57 -0.95 8.20
N ARG A 76 16.86 -1.01 7.07
CA ARG A 76 16.33 0.15 6.36
C ARG A 76 14.89 -0.13 5.96
N ALA A 77 14.09 0.93 5.94
CA ALA A 77 12.79 0.93 5.32
C ALA A 77 12.90 1.51 3.89
N ASP A 78 12.33 0.84 2.91
CA ASP A 78 12.39 1.25 1.52
C ASP A 78 11.86 2.66 1.30
N ILE A 79 10.65 2.96 1.85
CA ILE A 79 10.09 4.30 1.87
C ILE A 79 9.50 4.58 3.25
N VAL A 80 9.72 5.79 3.75
CA VAL A 80 9.00 6.31 4.93
C VAL A 80 8.29 7.60 4.56
N ILE A 81 7.00 7.69 4.87
CA ILE A 81 6.20 8.89 4.76
C ILE A 81 6.15 9.53 6.13
N PHE A 82 6.43 10.83 6.20
CA PHE A 82 6.39 11.60 7.43
C PHE A 82 5.18 12.54 7.46
N SER A 83 4.64 12.80 8.65
CA SER A 83 3.52 13.71 8.83
C SER A 83 3.94 15.17 9.05
N ASP A 84 5.24 15.42 9.21
CA ASP A 84 5.83 16.76 9.44
C ASP A 84 6.93 17.08 8.43
N ASP A 85 7.22 18.37 8.24
CA ASP A 85 8.21 18.83 7.27
C ASP A 85 9.66 18.52 7.69
N GLU A 86 9.91 18.40 8.99
CA GLU A 86 11.21 18.01 9.53
C GLU A 86 11.52 16.53 9.42
N CYS A 87 10.59 15.74 8.89
CA CYS A 87 10.70 14.27 8.76
C CYS A 87 11.06 13.57 10.08
N LYS A 88 10.42 13.98 11.18
CA LYS A 88 10.64 13.42 12.52
C LYS A 88 9.50 12.52 13.00
N LYS A 89 8.31 12.66 12.40
CA LYS A 89 7.11 11.91 12.77
C LYS A 89 6.72 10.94 11.66
N PRO A 90 7.19 9.68 11.71
CA PRO A 90 6.83 8.68 10.73
C PRO A 90 5.30 8.46 10.74
N TYR A 91 4.72 8.43 9.55
CA TYR A 91 3.31 8.18 9.33
C TYR A 91 3.06 6.79 8.74
N ALA A 92 3.80 6.44 7.71
CA ALA A 92 3.72 5.13 7.08
C ALA A 92 5.11 4.62 6.68
N VAL A 93 5.27 3.30 6.74
CA VAL A 93 6.43 2.57 6.20
C VAL A 93 5.96 1.77 5.00
N VAL A 94 6.75 1.79 3.94
CA VAL A 94 6.53 0.97 2.75
C VAL A 94 7.69 -0.01 2.61
N GLU A 95 7.35 -1.24 2.33
CA GLU A 95 8.28 -2.30 1.90
C GLU A 95 7.98 -2.68 0.46
N CYS A 96 8.98 -2.58 -0.39
CA CYS A 96 8.88 -2.86 -1.81
C CYS A 96 9.50 -4.21 -2.14
N LYS A 97 8.90 -4.92 -3.06
CA LYS A 97 9.47 -6.13 -3.67
C LYS A 97 9.25 -6.09 -5.17
N ARG A 98 10.13 -6.75 -5.91
CA ARG A 98 9.97 -6.92 -7.35
C ARG A 98 8.61 -7.53 -7.69
N ASP A 99 8.14 -7.32 -8.88
CA ASP A 99 6.96 -8.01 -9.40
C ASP A 99 7.19 -9.53 -9.47
N GLY A 100 6.11 -10.30 -9.31
CA GLY A 100 6.14 -11.76 -9.42
C GLY A 100 6.84 -12.50 -8.27
N VAL A 101 6.94 -11.91 -7.08
CA VAL A 101 7.40 -12.62 -5.87
C VAL A 101 6.42 -13.72 -5.49
N THR A 102 6.93 -14.77 -4.84
CA THR A 102 6.11 -15.84 -4.28
C THR A 102 5.31 -15.37 -3.07
N ASP A 103 4.24 -16.11 -2.71
CA ASP A 103 3.47 -15.83 -1.49
C ASP A 103 4.36 -15.83 -0.23
N ALA A 104 5.37 -16.73 -0.18
CA ALA A 104 6.31 -16.79 0.94
C ALA A 104 7.20 -15.54 1.03
N GLU A 105 7.74 -15.08 -0.10
CA GLU A 105 8.51 -13.82 -0.16
C GLU A 105 7.64 -12.62 0.22
N PHE A 106 6.38 -12.61 -0.22
CA PHE A 106 5.44 -11.53 0.14
C PHE A 106 5.11 -11.53 1.64
N LEU A 107 4.93 -12.70 2.26
CA LEU A 107 4.74 -12.82 3.71
C LEU A 107 5.97 -12.34 4.50
N GLN A 108 7.19 -12.66 4.03
CA GLN A 108 8.42 -12.14 4.63
C GLN A 108 8.49 -10.61 4.53
N ALA A 109 8.08 -10.03 3.40
CA ALA A 109 8.02 -8.57 3.24
C ALA A 109 7.01 -7.93 4.22
N ILE A 110 5.87 -8.58 4.49
CA ILE A 110 4.92 -8.14 5.51
C ILE A 110 5.61 -8.13 6.90
N GLU A 111 6.32 -9.19 7.25
CA GLU A 111 7.02 -9.28 8.54
C GLU A 111 8.11 -8.22 8.67
N GLN A 112 8.87 -7.98 7.61
CA GLN A 112 9.89 -6.94 7.56
C GLN A 112 9.27 -5.55 7.71
N GLY A 113 8.27 -5.21 6.91
CA GLY A 113 7.60 -3.91 6.96
C GLY A 113 6.96 -3.64 8.33
N VAL A 114 6.25 -4.63 8.90
CA VAL A 114 5.68 -4.53 10.25
C VAL A 114 6.78 -4.36 11.30
N GLY A 115 7.85 -5.13 11.21
CA GLY A 115 8.98 -5.02 12.13
C GLY A 115 9.64 -3.64 12.11
N ASN A 116 9.74 -3.04 10.92
CA ASN A 116 10.27 -1.68 10.75
C ASN A 116 9.32 -0.63 11.31
N ALA A 117 8.03 -0.69 10.95
CA ALA A 117 7.03 0.28 11.36
C ALA A 117 6.76 0.29 12.87
N THR A 118 6.75 -0.89 13.50
CA THR A 118 6.48 -1.03 14.93
C THR A 118 7.71 -0.84 15.81
N TRP A 119 8.90 -0.66 15.21
CA TRP A 119 10.10 -0.38 15.97
C TRP A 119 9.95 0.88 16.82
N VAL A 120 10.34 0.79 18.09
CA VAL A 120 10.10 1.83 19.12
C VAL A 120 10.61 3.23 18.74
N LYS A 121 11.64 3.31 17.89
CA LYS A 121 12.23 4.58 17.42
C LYS A 121 11.59 5.11 16.13
N LEU A 122 10.82 4.29 15.42
CA LEU A 122 10.14 4.71 14.19
C LEU A 122 8.63 4.93 14.44
N ARG A 123 7.90 3.94 14.94
CA ARG A 123 6.46 3.99 15.31
C ARG A 123 5.57 4.62 14.24
N ALA A 124 5.55 4.03 13.06
CA ALA A 124 4.63 4.46 12.01
C ALA A 124 3.22 3.86 12.23
N SER A 125 2.20 4.64 11.88
CA SER A 125 0.79 4.23 12.00
C SER A 125 0.37 3.25 10.90
N TYR A 126 0.99 3.27 9.74
CA TYR A 126 0.61 2.45 8.59
C TYR A 126 1.81 1.69 8.04
N VAL A 127 1.50 0.53 7.47
CA VAL A 127 2.47 -0.30 6.74
C VAL A 127 1.90 -0.62 5.38
N VAL A 128 2.68 -0.41 4.34
CA VAL A 128 2.34 -0.78 2.96
C VAL A 128 3.37 -1.79 2.47
N ILE A 129 2.92 -2.90 1.95
CA ILE A 129 3.76 -3.85 1.23
C ILE A 129 3.32 -3.85 -0.22
N ILE A 130 4.25 -3.66 -1.13
CA ILE A 130 3.97 -3.61 -2.56
C ILE A 130 4.94 -4.51 -3.33
N ALA A 131 4.39 -5.31 -4.25
CA ALA A 131 5.14 -6.15 -5.17
C ALA A 131 4.46 -6.09 -6.54
N GLY A 132 4.93 -5.20 -7.42
CA GLY A 132 4.27 -4.92 -8.68
C GLY A 132 2.82 -4.46 -8.49
N ALA A 133 1.86 -5.25 -8.98
CA ALA A 133 0.43 -4.96 -8.83
C ALA A 133 -0.17 -5.45 -7.49
N THR A 134 0.57 -6.26 -6.72
CA THR A 134 0.10 -6.79 -5.44
C THR A 134 0.41 -5.80 -4.33
N ARG A 135 -0.62 -5.46 -3.53
CA ARG A 135 -0.50 -4.51 -2.42
C ARG A 135 -1.19 -5.04 -1.17
N ARG A 136 -0.60 -4.80 -0.02
CA ARG A 136 -1.20 -5.00 1.30
C ARG A 136 -0.97 -3.75 2.13
N VAL A 137 -2.04 -3.26 2.77
CA VAL A 137 -1.95 -2.11 3.67
C VAL A 137 -2.46 -2.52 5.05
N LEU A 138 -1.72 -2.14 6.08
CA LEU A 138 -2.02 -2.45 7.47
C LEU A 138 -2.11 -1.15 8.26
N ASP A 139 -3.08 -1.08 9.17
CA ASP A 139 -3.32 0.05 10.07
C ASP A 139 -2.92 -0.34 11.51
N PHE A 140 -1.98 0.38 12.06
CA PHE A 140 -1.52 0.29 13.45
C PHE A 140 -1.75 1.61 14.22
N SER A 141 -2.62 2.49 13.70
CA SER A 141 -2.89 3.80 14.30
C SER A 141 -3.65 3.70 15.63
N ASP A 142 -4.35 2.60 15.86
CA ASP A 142 -5.06 2.33 17.10
C ASP A 142 -4.25 1.41 18.01
N ASP A 143 -3.66 1.97 19.07
CA ASP A 143 -2.90 1.22 20.07
C ASP A 143 -3.76 0.19 20.85
N SER A 144 -5.09 0.27 20.76
CA SER A 144 -6.01 -0.64 21.45
C SER A 144 -6.10 -2.03 20.81
N THR A 145 -5.75 -2.15 19.51
CA THR A 145 -5.88 -3.42 18.78
C THR A 145 -4.74 -4.40 19.01
N GLY A 146 -3.69 -3.99 19.72
CA GLY A 146 -2.50 -4.82 19.97
C GLY A 146 -1.79 -5.26 18.67
N ILE A 147 -0.49 -5.11 18.63
CA ILE A 147 0.39 -5.39 17.49
C ILE A 147 0.29 -6.85 16.96
N LEU A 148 -0.39 -7.73 17.68
CA LEU A 148 -0.39 -9.19 17.44
C LEU A 148 -1.51 -9.68 16.51
N GLU A 149 -2.56 -8.90 16.28
CA GLU A 149 -3.66 -9.31 15.40
C GLU A 149 -3.50 -8.71 13.99
N ARG A 150 -2.44 -9.16 13.29
CA ARG A 150 -2.08 -8.68 11.94
C ARG A 150 -3.23 -8.78 10.93
N GLU A 151 -4.08 -9.79 11.02
CA GLU A 151 -5.19 -9.98 10.09
C GLU A 151 -6.31 -8.96 10.28
N ASN A 152 -6.53 -8.50 11.50
CA ASN A 152 -7.56 -7.51 11.82
C ASN A 152 -7.15 -6.08 11.44
N ASN A 153 -5.87 -5.85 11.16
CA ASN A 153 -5.32 -4.54 10.81
C ASN A 153 -5.31 -4.26 9.30
N ILE A 154 -5.76 -5.20 8.48
CA ILE A 154 -5.78 -5.04 7.03
C ILE A 154 -6.84 -4.00 6.65
N ILE A 155 -6.42 -2.95 5.94
CA ILE A 155 -7.31 -1.93 5.38
C ILE A 155 -7.26 -1.92 3.86
N ALA A 156 -8.24 -1.27 3.24
CA ALA A 156 -8.38 -1.23 1.78
C ALA A 156 -7.18 -0.59 1.09
N ASP A 157 -6.77 0.56 1.62
CA ASP A 157 -5.70 1.36 1.05
C ASP A 157 -5.16 2.36 2.06
N LEU A 158 -4.00 2.94 1.76
CA LEU A 158 -3.38 3.99 2.55
C LEU A 158 -4.25 5.26 2.49
N PRO A 159 -4.47 5.96 3.63
CA PRO A 159 -5.25 7.19 3.62
C PRO A 159 -4.59 8.28 2.78
N LYS A 160 -5.37 8.94 1.91
CA LYS A 160 -4.88 10.08 1.12
C LYS A 160 -4.68 11.32 2.00
N ALA A 161 -3.62 12.07 1.73
CA ALA A 161 -3.35 13.37 2.35
C ALA A 161 -3.46 13.38 3.89
N TYR A 162 -2.96 12.32 4.55
CA TYR A 162 -3.06 12.12 6.01
C TYR A 162 -4.50 12.05 6.52
N GLY A 163 -5.43 11.71 5.65
CA GLY A 163 -6.84 11.50 6.00
C GLY A 163 -7.05 10.23 6.82
N LYS A 164 -8.28 9.77 6.87
CA LYS A 164 -8.66 8.54 7.58
C LYS A 164 -8.79 7.38 6.60
N PRO A 165 -8.50 6.13 7.06
CA PRO A 165 -8.71 4.94 6.25
C PRO A 165 -10.14 4.92 5.72
N GLN A 166 -10.29 4.59 4.44
CA GLN A 166 -11.61 4.34 3.89
C GLN A 166 -12.17 3.08 4.53
N ALA A 167 -13.27 3.21 5.25
CA ALA A 167 -14.01 2.04 5.69
C ALA A 167 -14.59 1.32 4.46
N PHE A 168 -14.46 -0.01 4.39
CA PHE A 168 -15.15 -0.86 3.41
C PHE A 168 -16.66 -0.89 3.68
N ARG A 169 -17.34 0.25 3.65
CA ARG A 169 -18.79 0.31 3.92
C ARG A 169 -19.50 0.88 2.71
N PHE A 170 -19.95 -0.02 1.86
CA PHE A 170 -20.90 0.30 0.81
C PHE A 170 -22.28 -0.08 1.32
N TYR A 171 -23.10 0.91 1.68
CA TYR A 171 -24.50 0.72 2.02
C TYR A 171 -25.37 1.43 0.99
N ARG A 172 -26.26 0.70 0.36
CA ARG A 172 -27.23 1.28 -0.55
C ARG A 172 -28.13 2.26 0.22
N GLY A 173 -27.98 3.57 -0.07
CA GLY A 173 -28.73 4.63 0.61
C GLY A 173 -28.42 4.76 2.11
N GLY A 174 -27.32 4.15 2.60
CA GLY A 174 -26.95 4.20 4.00
C GLY A 174 -26.27 5.51 4.39
N GLU A 175 -26.34 5.84 5.67
CA GLU A 175 -25.58 6.90 6.29
C GLU A 175 -24.56 6.27 7.27
N TYR A 176 -23.38 6.85 7.35
CA TYR A 176 -22.41 6.52 8.39
C TYR A 176 -22.01 7.77 9.15
N THR A 177 -21.63 7.60 10.39
CA THR A 177 -21.09 8.69 11.21
C THR A 177 -19.57 8.68 11.04
N ASP A 178 -19.00 9.78 10.56
CA ASP A 178 -17.56 9.92 10.51
C ASP A 178 -16.97 10.10 11.92
N VAL A 179 -15.69 10.13 11.98
CA VAL A 179 -14.96 10.25 13.26
C VAL A 179 -15.10 11.62 13.93
N ASP A 180 -15.59 12.64 13.21
CA ASP A 180 -15.92 13.95 13.74
C ASP A 180 -17.39 13.99 14.24
N GLY A 181 -18.08 12.84 14.26
CA GLY A 181 -19.47 12.72 14.65
C GLY A 181 -20.46 13.22 13.59
N LYS A 182 -20.03 13.53 12.38
CA LYS A 182 -20.90 14.03 11.31
C LYS A 182 -21.50 12.88 10.52
N LYS A 183 -22.80 12.93 10.29
CA LYS A 183 -23.48 12.00 9.40
C LYS A 183 -23.10 12.29 7.95
N LYS A 184 -22.60 11.28 7.24
CA LYS A 184 -22.29 11.30 5.83
C LYS A 184 -23.03 10.19 5.11
N LYS A 185 -23.41 10.43 3.86
CA LYS A 185 -23.95 9.36 3.02
C LYS A 185 -22.83 8.38 2.68
N ALA A 186 -23.10 7.09 2.84
CA ALA A 186 -22.21 6.05 2.34
C ALA A 186 -22.14 6.14 0.80
N PRO A 187 -20.99 5.85 0.20
CA PRO A 187 -20.90 5.71 -1.26
C PRO A 187 -21.92 4.68 -1.73
N ASP A 188 -22.78 5.07 -2.66
CA ASP A 188 -23.73 4.14 -3.24
C ASP A 188 -23.03 3.24 -4.27
N ILE A 189 -23.62 2.06 -4.51
CA ILE A 189 -23.16 1.13 -5.54
C ILE A 189 -23.30 1.86 -6.89
N GLN A 190 -22.18 2.06 -7.55
CA GLN A 190 -22.15 2.68 -8.87
C GLN A 190 -22.28 1.61 -9.96
N PRO A 191 -23.06 1.87 -11.03
CA PRO A 191 -23.01 1.03 -12.21
C PRO A 191 -21.58 1.03 -12.78
N VAL A 192 -21.03 -0.14 -13.01
CA VAL A 192 -19.71 -0.30 -13.64
C VAL A 192 -19.88 -0.87 -15.05
N ALA A 193 -18.94 -0.58 -15.93
CA ALA A 193 -18.92 -1.18 -17.25
C ALA A 193 -18.79 -2.71 -17.14
N ARG A 194 -19.40 -3.43 -18.07
CA ARG A 194 -19.38 -4.91 -18.09
C ARG A 194 -17.96 -5.46 -18.11
N GLU A 195 -17.07 -4.81 -18.84
CA GLU A 195 -15.68 -5.18 -19.01
C GLU A 195 -14.90 -5.06 -17.68
N ASP A 196 -15.15 -3.99 -16.94
CA ASP A 196 -14.54 -3.75 -15.63
C ASP A 196 -15.02 -4.78 -14.60
N LEU A 197 -16.33 -5.09 -14.62
CA LEU A 197 -16.90 -6.13 -13.76
C LEU A 197 -16.30 -7.51 -14.06
N ILE A 198 -16.20 -7.88 -15.34
CA ILE A 198 -15.58 -9.15 -15.76
C ILE A 198 -14.11 -9.21 -15.31
N THR A 199 -13.38 -8.12 -15.46
CA THR A 199 -11.99 -8.03 -15.04
C THR A 199 -11.84 -8.20 -13.53
N ALA A 200 -12.68 -7.52 -12.75
CA ALA A 200 -12.70 -7.66 -11.30
C ALA A 200 -13.03 -9.09 -10.85
N ILE A 201 -14.07 -9.72 -11.46
CA ILE A 201 -14.44 -11.10 -11.17
C ILE A 201 -13.30 -12.07 -11.49
N LYS A 202 -12.64 -11.92 -12.64
CA LYS A 202 -11.47 -12.75 -13.01
C LYS A 202 -10.34 -12.58 -12.01
N LYS A 203 -10.04 -11.35 -11.58
CA LYS A 203 -9.01 -11.09 -10.58
C LYS A 203 -9.35 -11.76 -9.25
N CYS A 204 -10.58 -11.63 -8.75
CA CYS A 204 -11.04 -12.30 -7.54
C CYS A 204 -10.95 -13.83 -7.66
N HIS A 205 -11.42 -14.39 -8.78
CA HIS A 205 -11.33 -15.83 -9.04
C HIS A 205 -9.88 -16.32 -9.03
N ASN A 206 -8.96 -15.60 -9.68
CA ASN A 206 -7.54 -15.98 -9.73
C ASN A 206 -6.89 -15.90 -8.34
N THR A 207 -7.27 -14.91 -7.54
CA THR A 207 -6.81 -14.78 -6.15
C THR A 207 -7.27 -15.98 -5.30
N LEU A 208 -8.54 -16.37 -5.41
CA LEU A 208 -9.09 -17.53 -4.70
C LEU A 208 -8.49 -18.83 -5.20
N TRP A 209 -8.26 -18.95 -6.51
CA TRP A 209 -7.62 -20.12 -7.11
C TRP A 209 -6.19 -20.32 -6.59
N GLY A 210 -5.48 -19.24 -6.24
CA GLY A 210 -4.18 -19.28 -5.55
C GLY A 210 -3.12 -20.10 -6.26
N GLY A 211 -3.05 -20.05 -7.60
CA GLY A 211 -2.06 -20.80 -8.38
C GLY A 211 -2.24 -22.32 -8.32
N GLY A 212 -3.48 -22.81 -8.17
CA GLY A 212 -3.81 -24.25 -8.16
C GLY A 212 -4.07 -24.85 -6.78
N ARG A 213 -4.14 -24.05 -5.73
CA ARG A 213 -4.53 -24.51 -4.37
C ARG A 213 -5.99 -24.98 -4.32
N LEU A 214 -6.86 -24.35 -5.09
CA LEU A 214 -8.25 -24.77 -5.28
C LEU A 214 -8.46 -25.18 -6.73
N SER A 215 -9.41 -26.10 -7.00
CA SER A 215 -9.84 -26.33 -8.37
C SER A 215 -10.58 -25.10 -8.92
N PRO A 216 -10.55 -24.81 -10.23
CA PRO A 216 -11.28 -23.68 -10.78
C PRO A 216 -12.77 -23.65 -10.43
N PRO A 217 -13.52 -24.78 -10.46
CA PRO A 217 -14.91 -24.81 -10.02
C PRO A 217 -15.07 -24.48 -8.52
N THR A 218 -14.15 -24.94 -7.67
CA THR A 218 -14.17 -24.65 -6.23
C THR A 218 -13.92 -23.17 -5.98
N ALA A 219 -12.91 -22.59 -6.63
CA ALA A 219 -12.62 -21.14 -6.54
C ALA A 219 -13.81 -20.30 -7.00
N PHE A 220 -14.50 -20.70 -8.07
CA PHE A 220 -15.72 -20.05 -8.52
C PHE A 220 -16.85 -20.17 -7.50
N GLY A 221 -17.03 -21.35 -6.90
CA GLY A 221 -18.01 -21.55 -5.83
C GLY A 221 -17.78 -20.67 -4.62
N GLU A 222 -16.52 -20.50 -4.17
CA GLU A 222 -16.16 -19.58 -3.09
C GLU A 222 -16.41 -18.13 -3.47
N LEU A 223 -16.10 -17.73 -4.71
CA LEU A 223 -16.42 -16.39 -5.21
C LEU A 223 -17.92 -16.12 -5.18
N CYS A 224 -18.74 -17.07 -5.60
CA CYS A 224 -20.21 -16.97 -5.54
C CYS A 224 -20.69 -16.79 -4.09
N LYS A 225 -20.13 -17.51 -3.12
CA LYS A 225 -20.46 -17.32 -1.70
C LYS A 225 -20.18 -15.89 -1.23
N LEU A 226 -19.03 -15.31 -1.64
CA LEU A 226 -18.71 -13.93 -1.31
C LEU A 226 -19.67 -12.93 -1.95
N ILE A 227 -20.01 -13.11 -3.22
CA ILE A 227 -20.92 -12.19 -3.96
C ILE A 227 -22.35 -12.23 -3.42
N PHE A 228 -22.83 -13.41 -3.04
CA PHE A 228 -24.21 -13.63 -2.61
C PHE A 228 -24.37 -13.75 -1.09
N ALA A 229 -23.29 -13.56 -0.32
CA ALA A 229 -23.39 -13.57 1.13
C ALA A 229 -24.28 -12.40 1.61
N PRO A 230 -25.18 -12.62 2.57
CA PRO A 230 -25.91 -11.54 3.18
C PRO A 230 -24.96 -10.47 3.76
N PRO A 231 -25.31 -9.17 3.69
CA PRO A 231 -24.47 -8.08 4.16
C PRO A 231 -23.95 -8.20 5.61
N GLN A 232 -24.66 -8.95 6.44
CA GLN A 232 -24.27 -9.22 7.84
C GLN A 232 -22.98 -10.04 7.99
N TYR A 233 -22.55 -10.77 6.96
CA TYR A 233 -21.28 -11.50 6.98
C TYR A 233 -20.07 -10.65 6.55
N PHE A 234 -20.29 -9.42 6.11
CA PHE A 234 -19.25 -8.44 5.80
C PHE A 234 -19.01 -7.45 6.94
N ILE A 235 -19.56 -7.72 8.12
CA ILE A 235 -19.21 -6.97 9.33
C ILE A 235 -17.88 -7.58 9.81
N CYS A 236 -16.77 -7.04 9.33
CA CYS A 236 -15.51 -7.19 10.03
C CYS A 236 -15.62 -6.43 11.34
N TYR A 237 -15.49 -7.16 12.44
CA TYR A 237 -15.33 -6.60 13.77
C TYR A 237 -14.05 -5.77 13.83
#